data_144f1dec10c172a89894b3b16417deb7
#
_entry.id   144f1dec10c172a89894b3b16417deb7
#
_cell.length_a   1.000
_cell.length_b   1.000
_cell.length_c   1.000
_cell.angle_alpha   90.00
_cell.angle_beta   90.00
_cell.angle_gamma   90.00
#
_symmetry.space_group_name_H-M   'P 1'
#
loop_
_entity.id
_entity.type
_entity.pdbx_description
1 polymer ?
#
loop_
_entity_poly.entity_id
_entity_poly.type
_entity_poly.pdbx_seq_one_letter_code
_entity_poly.pdbx_strand_id
1 'polypeptide(L)'
;PNQHFSTININTEGFRGKDISPLKPDDTFRVFVIGGSTVYGTGAESDITTMPGFLQREFDNYNIGYDVEIVNAGISGAWSFSEIQLIKNKILNLEPDMLVIFEGWNDLGRFSNFSTDDSDIITWTDTWKDRWLDICQIGHEQNFQTIITLQPFVGTGNKNLSEEEFSWFLKNDHSRLLKLYESYNQQLSSLEDSCSKTMDL
;
A
#
# COMPACT_ATOMS: atom_id res chain seq x y z
N PRO A 1 15.39 10.13 9.09
CA PRO A 1 15.02 9.41 10.29
C PRO A 1 15.11 10.31 11.52
N ASN A 2 14.36 9.95 12.56
CA ASN A 2 14.35 10.65 13.85
C ASN A 2 13.93 12.13 13.77
N GLN A 3 12.80 12.39 13.13
CA GLN A 3 12.23 13.73 13.01
C GLN A 3 10.89 13.77 13.78
N HIS A 4 10.73 14.80 14.61
CA HIS A 4 9.54 14.98 15.42
C HIS A 4 8.90 16.34 15.12
N PHE A 5 7.67 16.30 14.61
CA PHE A 5 6.81 17.46 14.37
C PHE A 5 5.56 17.32 15.26
N SER A 6 4.74 18.34 15.28
CA SER A 6 3.50 18.33 16.10
C SER A 6 2.51 17.22 15.69
N THR A 7 2.53 16.79 14.44
CA THR A 7 1.57 15.81 13.88
C THR A 7 2.24 14.58 13.27
N ILE A 8 3.58 14.58 13.14
CA ILE A 8 4.32 13.54 12.44
C ILE A 8 5.59 13.21 13.22
N ASN A 9 5.78 11.96 13.56
CA ASN A 9 7.07 11.44 14.02
C ASN A 9 7.63 10.50 12.94
N ILE A 10 8.89 10.67 12.61
CA ILE A 10 9.64 9.73 11.77
C ILE A 10 10.66 9.06 12.67
N ASN A 11 10.50 7.78 12.86
CA ASN A 11 11.32 6.98 13.79
C ASN A 11 12.76 6.80 13.31
N THR A 12 13.58 6.14 14.13
CA THR A 12 14.99 5.88 13.83
C THR A 12 15.20 5.10 12.55
N GLU A 13 14.25 4.22 12.22
CA GLU A 13 14.24 3.47 10.96
C GLU A 13 13.66 4.24 9.77
N GLY A 14 13.19 5.50 9.95
CA GLY A 14 12.67 6.34 8.89
C GLY A 14 11.22 6.06 8.51
N PHE A 15 10.48 5.29 9.30
CA PHE A 15 9.04 5.09 9.16
C PHE A 15 8.25 6.10 9.99
N ARG A 16 7.02 6.38 9.58
CA ARG A 16 6.13 7.24 10.35
C ARG A 16 5.59 6.50 11.57
N GLY A 17 5.74 7.08 12.76
CA GLY A 17 5.22 6.57 14.03
C GLY A 17 6.30 6.34 15.09
N LYS A 18 6.01 5.44 16.03
CA LYS A 18 6.91 5.08 17.12
C LYS A 18 8.15 4.33 16.62
N ASP A 19 9.22 4.35 17.42
CA ASP A 19 10.40 3.53 17.16
C ASP A 19 10.06 2.04 17.19
N ILE A 20 10.71 1.30 16.31
CA ILE A 20 10.68 -0.16 16.25
C ILE A 20 12.08 -0.69 16.54
N SER A 21 12.17 -1.88 17.14
CA SER A 21 13.45 -2.56 17.31
C SER A 21 13.91 -3.12 15.94
N PRO A 22 15.18 -2.88 15.52
CA PRO A 22 15.72 -3.52 14.31
C PRO A 22 15.67 -5.06 14.39
N LEU A 23 15.91 -5.62 15.56
CA LEU A 23 15.69 -7.04 15.85
C LEU A 23 14.27 -7.21 16.38
N LYS A 24 13.47 -8.01 15.69
CA LYS A 24 12.08 -8.25 16.10
C LYS A 24 12.06 -9.09 17.38
N PRO A 25 11.29 -8.70 18.43
CA PRO A 25 11.06 -9.55 19.59
C PRO A 25 10.36 -10.86 19.22
N ASP A 26 10.69 -11.96 19.90
CA ASP A 26 10.19 -13.32 19.60
C ASP A 26 8.66 -13.45 19.70
N ASP A 27 8.01 -12.64 20.54
CA ASP A 27 6.56 -12.63 20.79
C ASP A 27 5.81 -11.60 19.93
N THR A 28 6.49 -10.97 18.96
CA THR A 28 5.94 -9.91 18.12
C THR A 28 5.59 -10.42 16.72
N PHE A 29 4.38 -10.10 16.25
CA PHE A 29 3.95 -10.23 14.87
C PHE A 29 4.04 -8.86 14.19
N ARG A 30 5.01 -8.71 13.29
CA ARG A 30 5.33 -7.42 12.66
C ARG A 30 4.70 -7.29 11.29
N VAL A 31 3.85 -6.26 11.13
CA VAL A 31 3.13 -5.95 9.92
C VAL A 31 3.60 -4.62 9.36
N PHE A 32 4.07 -4.60 8.12
CA PHE A 32 4.34 -3.35 7.40
C PHE A 32 3.16 -3.01 6.51
N VAL A 33 2.60 -1.82 6.69
CA VAL A 33 1.58 -1.26 5.80
C VAL A 33 2.29 -0.33 4.82
N ILE A 34 2.23 -0.67 3.54
CA ILE A 34 3.01 -0.07 2.45
C ILE A 34 2.05 0.62 1.48
N GLY A 35 2.43 1.76 0.95
CA GLY A 35 1.62 2.50 -0.01
C GLY A 35 2.05 3.96 -0.13
N GLY A 36 1.24 4.73 -0.84
CA GLY A 36 1.47 6.13 -1.10
C GLY A 36 1.09 7.06 0.05
N SER A 37 0.64 8.27 -0.30
CA SER A 37 0.26 9.33 0.64
C SER A 37 -0.92 8.95 1.55
N THR A 38 -1.79 8.06 1.12
CA THR A 38 -2.92 7.56 1.92
C THR A 38 -2.43 6.73 3.10
N VAL A 39 -1.51 5.80 2.88
CA VAL A 39 -0.87 5.01 3.95
C VAL A 39 0.01 5.90 4.82
N TYR A 40 0.83 6.75 4.19
CA TYR A 40 1.63 7.74 4.94
C TYR A 40 0.75 8.56 5.89
N GLY A 41 -0.50 8.84 5.50
CA GLY A 41 -1.45 9.65 6.27
C GLY A 41 -1.26 11.15 6.03
N THR A 42 -1.13 11.56 4.76
CA THR A 42 -1.09 12.98 4.40
C THR A 42 -2.39 13.64 4.86
N GLY A 43 -2.26 14.70 5.68
CA GLY A 43 -3.40 15.40 6.29
C GLY A 43 -3.92 14.81 7.60
N ALA A 44 -3.38 13.69 8.06
CA ALA A 44 -3.73 13.15 9.37
C ALA A 44 -3.19 14.04 10.51
N GLU A 45 -4.01 14.21 11.54
CA GLU A 45 -3.71 15.09 12.69
C GLU A 45 -2.61 14.53 13.60
N SER A 46 -2.35 13.23 13.52
CA SER A 46 -1.31 12.54 14.31
C SER A 46 -0.99 11.18 13.68
N ASP A 47 0.04 10.50 14.18
CA ASP A 47 0.43 9.17 13.70
C ASP A 47 -0.64 8.11 14.01
N ILE A 48 -1.35 8.24 15.14
CA ILE A 48 -2.42 7.32 15.52
C ILE A 48 -3.73 7.51 14.73
N THR A 49 -3.86 8.60 13.98
CA THR A 49 -5.00 8.88 13.09
C THR A 49 -4.69 8.59 11.62
N THR A 50 -3.58 7.93 11.33
CA THR A 50 -3.30 7.33 10.03
C THR A 50 -3.98 5.96 9.89
N MET A 51 -4.12 5.45 8.67
CA MET A 51 -4.66 4.11 8.44
C MET A 51 -3.90 3.02 9.23
N PRO A 52 -2.55 2.97 9.21
CA PRO A 52 -1.80 2.04 10.07
C PRO A 52 -1.99 2.29 11.57
N GLY A 53 -2.16 3.56 11.98
CA GLY A 53 -2.44 3.91 13.39
C GLY A 53 -3.80 3.41 13.87
N PHE A 54 -4.83 3.49 13.03
CA PHE A 54 -6.13 2.89 13.33
C PHE A 54 -6.03 1.36 13.39
N LEU A 55 -5.32 0.74 12.47
CA LEU A 55 -5.10 -0.71 12.46
C LEU A 55 -4.40 -1.18 13.74
N GLN A 56 -3.34 -0.50 14.18
CA GLN A 56 -2.68 -0.78 15.45
C GLN A 56 -3.66 -0.75 16.61
N ARG A 57 -4.47 0.31 16.71
CA ARG A 57 -5.45 0.45 17.79
C ARG A 57 -6.49 -0.67 17.79
N GLU A 58 -6.92 -1.13 16.62
CA GLU A 58 -7.84 -2.27 16.56
C GLU A 58 -7.18 -3.54 17.08
N PHE A 59 -5.93 -3.84 16.72
CA PHE A 59 -5.22 -4.99 17.26
C PHE A 59 -4.96 -4.87 18.76
N ASP A 60 -4.66 -3.67 19.28
CA ASP A 60 -4.47 -3.44 20.72
C ASP A 60 -5.73 -3.78 21.55
N ASN A 61 -6.92 -3.76 20.93
CA ASN A 61 -8.19 -4.14 21.56
C ASN A 61 -8.43 -5.65 21.59
N TYR A 62 -7.65 -6.45 20.87
CA TYR A 62 -7.81 -7.90 20.80
C TYR A 62 -6.61 -8.61 21.42
N ASN A 63 -6.88 -9.52 22.36
CA ASN A 63 -5.84 -10.41 22.88
C ASN A 63 -5.77 -11.68 22.00
N ILE A 64 -4.82 -11.68 21.07
CA ILE A 64 -4.57 -12.80 20.14
C ILE A 64 -3.38 -13.68 20.57
N GLY A 65 -2.82 -13.41 21.77
CA GLY A 65 -1.78 -14.24 22.37
C GLY A 65 -0.33 -13.86 22.00
N TYR A 66 -0.15 -12.82 21.19
CA TYR A 66 1.15 -12.20 20.87
C TYR A 66 0.95 -10.72 20.57
N ASP A 67 2.02 -9.95 20.64
CA ASP A 67 2.00 -8.52 20.34
C ASP A 67 1.98 -8.30 18.80
N VAL A 68 1.10 -7.42 18.34
CA VAL A 68 1.08 -7.00 16.93
C VAL A 68 1.72 -5.62 16.82
N GLU A 69 2.73 -5.52 15.97
CA GLU A 69 3.41 -4.26 15.68
C GLU A 69 3.10 -3.82 14.26
N ILE A 70 2.29 -2.77 14.13
CA ILE A 70 1.92 -2.18 12.84
C ILE A 70 2.87 -1.03 12.51
N VAL A 71 3.63 -1.18 11.43
CA VAL A 71 4.60 -0.19 10.96
C VAL A 71 4.04 0.56 9.76
N ASN A 72 3.94 1.88 9.86
CA ASN A 72 3.56 2.74 8.74
C ASN A 72 4.75 2.95 7.80
N ALA A 73 4.81 2.17 6.74
CA ALA A 73 5.81 2.25 5.68
C ALA A 73 5.33 3.02 4.45
N GLY A 74 4.28 3.84 4.60
CA GLY A 74 3.79 4.72 3.54
C GLY A 74 4.77 5.83 3.20
N ILE A 75 4.88 6.16 1.92
CA ILE A 75 5.71 7.27 1.42
C ILE A 75 4.87 8.10 0.45
N SER A 76 4.73 9.40 0.73
CA SER A 76 3.95 10.29 -0.14
C SER A 76 4.51 10.30 -1.57
N GLY A 77 3.65 9.98 -2.56
CA GLY A 77 4.02 9.88 -3.96
C GLY A 77 4.75 8.59 -4.36
N ALA A 78 4.94 7.64 -3.43
CA ALA A 78 5.46 6.33 -3.78
C ALA A 78 4.51 5.60 -4.73
N TRP A 79 5.06 4.74 -5.56
CA TRP A 79 4.40 3.88 -6.52
C TRP A 79 5.07 2.51 -6.51
N SER A 80 4.50 1.50 -7.10
CA SER A 80 4.93 0.11 -6.98
C SER A 80 6.45 -0.08 -7.16
N PHE A 81 7.10 0.61 -8.12
CA PHE A 81 8.55 0.51 -8.30
C PHE A 81 9.34 0.96 -7.08
N SER A 82 8.99 2.12 -6.48
CA SER A 82 9.70 2.64 -5.30
C SER A 82 9.39 1.83 -4.04
N GLU A 83 8.19 1.29 -3.94
CA GLU A 83 7.76 0.44 -2.83
C GLU A 83 8.49 -0.91 -2.82
N ILE A 84 8.64 -1.55 -3.99
CA ILE A 84 9.47 -2.74 -4.15
C ILE A 84 10.92 -2.48 -3.70
N GLN A 85 11.49 -1.32 -4.04
CA GLN A 85 12.84 -0.96 -3.59
C GLN A 85 12.90 -0.80 -2.06
N LEU A 86 11.89 -0.17 -1.45
CA LEU A 86 11.79 -0.06 0.01
C LEU A 86 11.70 -1.44 0.67
N ILE A 87 10.86 -2.33 0.14
CA ILE A 87 10.70 -3.69 0.66
C ILE A 87 12.05 -4.41 0.60
N LYS A 88 12.65 -4.54 -0.58
CA LYS A 88 13.87 -5.33 -0.80
C LYS A 88 15.10 -4.80 -0.08
N ASN A 89 15.27 -3.47 -0.05
CA ASN A 89 16.49 -2.87 0.49
C ASN A 89 16.41 -2.60 1.99
N LYS A 90 15.20 -2.61 2.59
CA LYS A 90 15.03 -2.23 3.98
C LYS A 90 14.09 -3.17 4.75
N ILE A 91 12.84 -3.29 4.33
CA ILE A 91 11.81 -3.97 5.13
C ILE A 91 12.16 -5.44 5.38
N LEU A 92 12.70 -6.15 4.38
CA LEU A 92 13.10 -7.55 4.54
C LEU A 92 14.16 -7.76 5.64
N ASN A 93 15.00 -6.77 5.91
CA ASN A 93 16.00 -6.83 6.99
C ASN A 93 15.40 -6.58 8.38
N LEU A 94 14.12 -6.22 8.47
CA LEU A 94 13.42 -5.93 9.72
C LEU A 94 12.44 -7.05 10.11
N GLU A 95 12.62 -8.22 9.53
CA GLU A 95 11.90 -9.45 9.86
C GLU A 95 10.37 -9.29 9.83
N PRO A 96 9.77 -8.95 8.65
CA PRO A 96 8.31 -8.85 8.53
C PRO A 96 7.66 -10.23 8.68
N ASP A 97 6.50 -10.28 9.33
CA ASP A 97 5.60 -11.44 9.31
C ASP A 97 4.49 -11.23 8.27
N MET A 98 4.18 -9.97 7.97
CA MET A 98 3.17 -9.62 6.97
C MET A 98 3.48 -8.28 6.30
N LEU A 99 3.24 -8.23 4.99
CA LEU A 99 3.19 -7.01 4.21
C LEU A 99 1.73 -6.76 3.77
N VAL A 100 1.21 -5.58 4.05
CA VAL A 100 -0.09 -5.10 3.57
C VAL A 100 0.17 -3.95 2.60
N ILE A 101 -0.07 -4.20 1.33
CA ILE A 101 0.16 -3.24 0.25
C ILE A 101 -1.17 -2.57 -0.13
N PHE A 102 -1.22 -1.25 -0.03
CA PHE A 102 -2.37 -0.43 -0.41
C PHE A 102 -1.97 0.50 -1.55
N GLU A 103 -2.19 0.04 -2.79
CA GLU A 103 -1.54 0.58 -3.97
C GLU A 103 -2.51 0.78 -5.15
N GLY A 104 -2.04 1.43 -6.21
CA GLY A 104 -2.72 1.62 -7.49
C GLY A 104 -2.80 3.09 -7.92
N TRP A 105 -3.15 4.01 -7.05
CA TRP A 105 -3.39 5.41 -7.41
C TRP A 105 -2.16 6.11 -8.02
N ASN A 106 -1.00 5.94 -7.41
CA ASN A 106 0.21 6.60 -7.92
C ASN A 106 0.74 5.96 -9.20
N ASP A 107 0.56 4.66 -9.38
CA ASP A 107 0.86 3.97 -10.63
C ASP A 107 -0.07 4.44 -11.76
N LEU A 108 -1.37 4.63 -11.48
CA LEU A 108 -2.33 5.25 -12.41
C LEU A 108 -1.85 6.64 -12.86
N GLY A 109 -1.48 7.49 -11.90
CA GLY A 109 -0.98 8.84 -12.18
C GLY A 109 0.34 8.84 -12.96
N ARG A 110 1.23 7.89 -12.68
CA ARG A 110 2.49 7.72 -13.42
C ARG A 110 2.25 7.32 -14.86
N PHE A 111 1.36 6.34 -15.10
CA PHE A 111 1.00 5.93 -16.45
C PHE A 111 0.44 7.08 -17.28
N SER A 112 -0.46 7.88 -16.73
CA SER A 112 -1.06 9.03 -17.42
C SER A 112 -0.03 10.07 -17.86
N ASN A 113 1.09 10.18 -17.13
CA ASN A 113 2.20 11.07 -17.49
C ASN A 113 3.21 10.41 -18.45
N PHE A 114 3.24 9.08 -18.50
CA PHE A 114 4.23 8.31 -19.27
C PHE A 114 3.73 7.98 -20.67
N SER A 115 2.47 7.60 -20.83
CA SER A 115 1.87 7.23 -22.10
C SER A 115 0.50 7.84 -22.30
N THR A 116 0.21 8.21 -23.56
CA THR A 116 -1.12 8.60 -24.04
C THR A 116 -1.77 7.50 -24.87
N ASP A 117 -1.08 6.39 -25.13
CA ASP A 117 -1.56 5.26 -25.91
C ASP A 117 -2.20 4.19 -25.01
N ASP A 118 -3.46 3.85 -25.27
CA ASP A 118 -4.18 2.81 -24.55
C ASP A 118 -3.58 1.41 -24.80
N SER A 119 -2.83 1.21 -25.89
CA SER A 119 -2.15 -0.06 -26.16
C SER A 119 -1.06 -0.39 -25.11
N ASP A 120 -0.55 0.62 -24.41
CA ASP A 120 0.46 0.45 -23.36
C ASP A 120 -0.13 0.01 -22.01
N ILE A 121 -1.46 0.05 -21.84
CA ILE A 121 -2.14 -0.29 -20.58
C ILE A 121 -1.76 -1.70 -20.12
N ILE A 122 -1.86 -2.67 -21.00
CA ILE A 122 -1.58 -4.09 -20.67
C ILE A 122 -0.12 -4.25 -20.25
N THR A 123 0.82 -3.72 -21.02
CA THR A 123 2.25 -3.81 -20.71
C THR A 123 2.58 -3.16 -19.36
N TRP A 124 1.94 -2.03 -19.05
CA TRP A 124 2.11 -1.32 -17.81
C TRP A 124 1.58 -2.12 -16.60
N THR A 125 0.36 -2.65 -16.72
CA THR A 125 -0.27 -3.42 -15.64
C THR A 125 0.35 -4.80 -15.46
N ASP A 126 0.86 -5.43 -16.52
CA ASP A 126 1.69 -6.63 -16.43
C ASP A 126 2.98 -6.36 -15.64
N THR A 127 3.64 -5.23 -15.90
CA THR A 127 4.85 -4.85 -15.16
C THR A 127 4.54 -4.61 -13.67
N TRP A 128 3.39 -4.03 -13.35
CA TRP A 128 2.91 -3.86 -11.98
C TRP A 128 2.65 -5.22 -11.31
N LYS A 129 1.94 -6.11 -11.98
CA LYS A 129 1.71 -7.48 -11.52
C LYS A 129 3.01 -8.22 -11.22
N ASP A 130 3.96 -8.17 -12.16
CA ASP A 130 5.22 -8.90 -12.02
C ASP A 130 6.05 -8.42 -10.82
N ARG A 131 5.97 -7.13 -10.48
CA ARG A 131 6.57 -6.57 -9.27
C ARG A 131 5.99 -7.22 -8.00
N TRP A 132 4.66 -7.30 -7.91
CA TRP A 132 4.01 -7.88 -6.74
C TRP A 132 4.13 -9.39 -6.67
N LEU A 133 4.10 -10.07 -7.82
CA LEU A 133 4.37 -11.50 -7.90
C LEU A 133 5.74 -11.84 -7.31
N ASP A 134 6.77 -11.08 -7.64
CA ASP A 134 8.12 -11.23 -7.10
C ASP A 134 8.15 -11.07 -5.56
N ILE A 135 7.42 -10.11 -4.99
CA ILE A 135 7.32 -9.96 -3.52
C ILE A 135 6.55 -11.12 -2.88
N CYS A 136 5.48 -11.60 -3.51
CA CYS A 136 4.74 -12.76 -3.00
C CYS A 136 5.60 -14.03 -3.01
N GLN A 137 6.43 -14.23 -4.04
CA GLN A 137 7.39 -15.33 -4.09
C GLN A 137 8.45 -15.24 -2.98
N ILE A 138 9.01 -14.03 -2.76
CA ILE A 138 9.92 -13.79 -1.63
C ILE A 138 9.22 -14.08 -0.29
N GLY A 139 7.94 -13.71 -0.16
CA GLY A 139 7.14 -14.01 1.04
C GLY A 139 7.05 -15.51 1.32
N HIS A 140 6.80 -16.32 0.30
CA HIS A 140 6.81 -17.77 0.42
C HIS A 140 8.21 -18.32 0.81
N GLU A 141 9.26 -17.81 0.21
CA GLU A 141 10.64 -18.23 0.49
C GLU A 141 11.11 -17.86 1.89
N GLN A 142 10.71 -16.68 2.38
CA GLN A 142 11.14 -16.13 3.67
C GLN A 142 10.07 -16.27 4.78
N ASN A 143 8.95 -16.94 4.48
CA ASN A 143 7.88 -17.25 5.41
C ASN A 143 7.18 -16.02 6.02
N PHE A 144 6.88 -15.01 5.21
CA PHE A 144 5.98 -13.92 5.57
C PHE A 144 4.76 -13.85 4.64
N GLN A 145 3.67 -13.29 5.13
CA GLN A 145 2.43 -13.14 4.35
C GLN A 145 2.43 -11.87 3.53
N THR A 146 1.78 -11.90 2.37
CA THR A 146 1.57 -10.71 1.52
C THR A 146 0.08 -10.52 1.24
N ILE A 147 -0.43 -9.34 1.54
CA ILE A 147 -1.79 -8.91 1.18
C ILE A 147 -1.64 -7.75 0.21
N ILE A 148 -2.14 -7.93 -1.01
CA ILE A 148 -2.13 -6.88 -2.03
C ILE A 148 -3.55 -6.32 -2.15
N THR A 149 -3.70 -5.02 -1.94
CA THR A 149 -4.99 -4.35 -2.08
C THR A 149 -4.90 -3.24 -3.11
N LEU A 150 -5.93 -3.14 -3.96
CA LEU A 150 -6.06 -2.06 -4.92
C LEU A 150 -6.84 -0.91 -4.29
N GLN A 151 -6.22 0.26 -4.27
CA GLN A 151 -6.82 1.47 -3.72
C GLN A 151 -7.97 1.94 -4.62
N PRO A 152 -9.21 2.08 -4.11
CA PRO A 152 -10.31 2.61 -4.89
C PRO A 152 -10.13 4.10 -5.20
N PHE A 153 -10.71 4.56 -6.28
CA PHE A 153 -10.80 5.98 -6.60
C PHE A 153 -12.22 6.38 -7.03
N VAL A 154 -12.44 7.66 -7.24
CA VAL A 154 -13.75 8.17 -7.63
C VAL A 154 -14.22 7.52 -8.93
N GLY A 155 -15.36 6.84 -8.88
CA GLY A 155 -15.97 6.13 -10.01
C GLY A 155 -15.68 4.63 -10.06
N THR A 156 -14.89 4.09 -9.13
CA THR A 156 -14.78 2.65 -8.92
C THR A 156 -15.77 2.17 -7.86
N GLY A 157 -16.11 0.89 -7.89
CA GLY A 157 -17.08 0.30 -6.97
C GLY A 157 -18.52 0.76 -7.20
N ASN A 158 -19.36 0.58 -6.18
CA ASN A 158 -20.80 0.81 -6.26
C ASN A 158 -21.27 2.07 -5.51
N LYS A 159 -20.37 3.00 -5.19
CA LYS A 159 -20.72 4.26 -4.51
C LYS A 159 -21.45 5.19 -5.45
N ASN A 160 -22.62 5.71 -5.01
CA ASN A 160 -23.24 6.86 -5.68
C ASN A 160 -22.38 8.10 -5.46
N LEU A 161 -21.90 8.69 -6.54
CA LEU A 161 -21.04 9.88 -6.50
C LEU A 161 -21.85 11.10 -6.05
N SER A 162 -21.27 11.94 -5.19
CA SER A 162 -21.78 13.28 -4.93
C SER A 162 -21.65 14.17 -6.17
N GLU A 163 -22.33 15.32 -6.19
CA GLU A 163 -22.18 16.30 -7.29
C GLU A 163 -20.74 16.78 -7.49
N GLU A 164 -20.01 16.95 -6.39
CA GLU A 164 -18.60 17.36 -6.39
C GLU A 164 -17.70 16.25 -6.97
N GLU A 165 -17.87 15.00 -6.50
CA GLU A 165 -17.16 13.84 -7.01
C GLU A 165 -17.45 13.61 -8.50
N PHE A 166 -18.72 13.74 -8.91
CA PHE A 166 -19.12 13.61 -10.31
C PHE A 166 -18.50 14.73 -11.17
N SER A 167 -18.48 15.97 -10.66
CA SER A 167 -17.83 17.09 -11.35
C SER A 167 -16.33 16.86 -11.52
N TRP A 168 -15.66 16.30 -10.49
CA TRP A 168 -14.26 15.94 -10.55
C TRP A 168 -14.05 14.80 -11.53
N PHE A 169 -14.89 13.79 -11.51
CA PHE A 169 -14.93 12.67 -12.46
C PHE A 169 -15.00 13.15 -13.90
N LEU A 170 -15.82 14.13 -14.25
CA LEU A 170 -15.95 14.64 -15.60
C LEU A 170 -14.76 15.48 -16.08
N LYS A 171 -14.02 16.11 -15.17
CA LYS A 171 -12.89 17.01 -15.51
C LYS A 171 -11.58 16.28 -15.83
N ASN A 172 -11.46 15.06 -15.40
CA ASN A 172 -10.24 14.27 -15.55
C ASN A 172 -10.50 13.11 -16.51
N ASP A 173 -9.72 12.80 -17.48
CA ASP A 173 -9.99 11.73 -18.48
C ASP A 173 -10.28 10.35 -17.86
N HIS A 174 -11.49 10.25 -17.28
CA HIS A 174 -11.89 9.13 -16.44
C HIS A 174 -12.11 7.84 -17.20
N SER A 175 -12.51 7.92 -18.47
CA SER A 175 -12.70 6.72 -19.27
C SER A 175 -11.42 5.91 -19.39
N ARG A 176 -10.28 6.61 -19.49
CA ARG A 176 -8.96 6.01 -19.56
C ARG A 176 -8.48 5.51 -18.21
N LEU A 177 -8.70 6.29 -17.16
CA LEU A 177 -8.36 5.88 -15.78
C LEU A 177 -9.16 4.65 -15.36
N LEU A 178 -10.45 4.56 -15.72
CA LEU A 178 -11.27 3.38 -15.44
C LEU A 178 -10.77 2.14 -16.19
N LYS A 179 -10.43 2.25 -17.47
CA LYS A 179 -9.84 1.12 -18.23
C LYS A 179 -8.55 0.63 -17.57
N LEU A 180 -7.70 1.56 -17.16
CA LEU A 180 -6.45 1.23 -16.47
C LEU A 180 -6.72 0.54 -15.12
N TYR A 181 -7.68 1.05 -14.34
CA TYR A 181 -8.10 0.43 -13.09
C TYR A 181 -8.66 -0.98 -13.30
N GLU A 182 -9.52 -1.17 -14.28
CA GLU A 182 -10.05 -2.49 -14.66
C GLU A 182 -8.92 -3.47 -15.02
N SER A 183 -7.90 -2.98 -15.75
CA SER A 183 -6.72 -3.79 -16.06
C SER A 183 -5.91 -4.15 -14.81
N TYR A 184 -5.72 -3.21 -13.86
CA TYR A 184 -5.11 -3.54 -12.56
C TYR A 184 -5.92 -4.58 -11.79
N ASN A 185 -7.24 -4.48 -11.78
CA ASN A 185 -8.11 -5.44 -11.09
C ASN A 185 -8.01 -6.84 -11.69
N GLN A 186 -7.93 -6.95 -13.03
CA GLN A 186 -7.66 -8.23 -13.70
C GLN A 186 -6.29 -8.80 -13.31
N GLN A 187 -5.26 -7.96 -13.23
CA GLN A 187 -3.93 -8.39 -12.81
C GLN A 187 -3.90 -8.77 -11.32
N LEU A 188 -4.63 -8.05 -10.48
CA LEU A 188 -4.78 -8.38 -9.05
C LEU A 188 -5.38 -9.77 -8.87
N SER A 189 -6.44 -10.10 -9.62
CA SER A 189 -7.05 -11.43 -9.59
C SER A 189 -6.08 -12.54 -10.00
N SER A 190 -5.15 -12.26 -10.92
CA SER A 190 -4.13 -13.23 -11.32
C SER A 190 -3.06 -13.52 -10.27
N LEU A 191 -2.99 -12.72 -9.20
CA LEU A 191 -2.07 -12.90 -8.07
C LEU A 191 -2.65 -13.76 -6.94
N GLU A 192 -3.95 -14.13 -6.99
CA GLU A 192 -4.64 -14.84 -5.90
C GLU A 192 -3.98 -16.15 -5.48
N ASP A 193 -3.44 -16.89 -6.44
CA ASP A 193 -2.77 -18.17 -6.17
C ASP A 193 -1.32 -18.00 -5.67
N SER A 194 -0.74 -16.80 -5.81
CA SER A 194 0.67 -16.53 -5.52
C SER A 194 0.89 -15.67 -4.28
N CYS A 195 -0.10 -14.90 -3.87
CA CYS A 195 -0.07 -14.05 -2.69
C CYS A 195 -0.95 -14.63 -1.59
N SER A 196 -0.74 -14.24 -0.35
CA SER A 196 -1.55 -14.73 0.78
C SER A 196 -3.00 -14.26 0.66
N LYS A 197 -3.20 -13.04 0.14
CA LYS A 197 -4.52 -12.46 -0.13
C LYS A 197 -4.42 -11.35 -1.16
N THR A 198 -5.45 -11.23 -2.00
CA THR A 198 -5.66 -10.04 -2.87
C THR A 198 -7.06 -9.47 -2.64
N MET A 199 -7.22 -8.15 -2.72
CA MET A 199 -8.52 -7.49 -2.51
C MET A 199 -8.61 -6.22 -3.36
N ASP A 200 -9.73 -6.07 -4.08
CA ASP A 200 -10.23 -4.78 -4.59
C ASP A 200 -11.14 -4.18 -3.51
N LEU A 201 -10.87 -2.94 -3.05
CA LEU A 201 -11.50 -2.30 -1.88
C LEU A 201 -12.59 -1.32 -2.27
#